data_e6536e160e23ee43c68304929b652dbe
#
_entry.id   e6536e160e23ee43c68304929b652dbe
#
_cell.length_a   1.000
_cell.length_b   1.000
_cell.length_c   1.000
_cell.angle_alpha   90.00
_cell.angle_beta   90.00
_cell.angle_gamma   90.00
#
_symmetry.space_group_name_H-M   'P 1'
#
loop_
_entity.id
_entity.type
_entity.pdbx_description
1 polymer ?
#
loop_
_entity_poly.entity_id
_entity_poly.type
_entity_poly.pdbx_seq_one_letter_code
_entity_poly.pdbx_strand_id
1 'polypeptide(L)'
;MMVSFDMFTKDQLMKNKAEINLTAEMKDGKIRGTAFMGCNRMFFNSEFKSKNKVKISGVGSTLMACQEMELENKFVKAFETMTHYKIEGHFLTLYDEKDNEMKFLAADWD
;
A
#
# COMPACT_ATOMS: atom_id res chain seq x y z
N MET A 1 0.00 -6.99 5.45
CA MET A 1 1.40 -7.25 5.11
C MET A 1 1.61 -7.22 3.61
N MET A 2 2.60 -6.49 3.16
CA MET A 2 2.94 -6.46 1.73
C MET A 2 3.74 -7.70 1.36
N VAL A 3 3.32 -8.40 0.32
CA VAL A 3 3.96 -9.65 -0.09
C VAL A 3 4.58 -9.59 -1.48
N SER A 4 4.27 -8.57 -2.26
CA SER A 4 4.87 -8.38 -3.59
C SER A 4 4.85 -6.91 -3.97
N PHE A 5 6.00 -6.39 -4.42
CA PHE A 5 6.12 -5.03 -4.91
C PHE A 5 7.42 -4.86 -5.68
N ASP A 6 7.31 -4.50 -6.98
CA ASP A 6 8.44 -4.17 -7.85
C ASP A 6 9.53 -5.27 -7.78
N MET A 7 10.79 -4.89 -7.67
CA MET A 7 11.92 -5.81 -7.60
C MET A 7 12.22 -6.32 -6.18
N PHE A 8 11.46 -5.89 -5.19
CA PHE A 8 11.72 -6.29 -3.81
C PHE A 8 11.28 -7.72 -3.56
N THR A 9 12.14 -8.50 -2.90
CA THR A 9 11.80 -9.87 -2.53
C THR A 9 10.84 -9.88 -1.35
N LYS A 10 10.12 -10.99 -1.17
CA LYS A 10 9.25 -11.16 -0.01
C LYS A 10 10.03 -11.01 1.29
N ASP A 11 11.26 -11.54 1.34
CA ASP A 11 12.09 -11.41 2.54
C ASP A 11 12.44 -9.97 2.86
N GLN A 12 12.74 -9.16 1.84
CA GLN A 12 13.00 -7.74 2.05
C GLN A 12 11.76 -7.01 2.58
N LEU A 13 10.59 -7.34 2.05
CA LEU A 13 9.34 -6.73 2.50
C LEU A 13 9.04 -7.14 3.94
N MET A 14 9.26 -8.39 4.31
CA MET A 14 9.06 -8.86 5.67
C MET A 14 10.05 -8.23 6.65
N LYS A 15 11.30 -8.10 6.26
CA LYS A 15 12.34 -7.48 7.08
C LYS A 15 12.00 -6.03 7.40
N ASN A 16 11.43 -5.32 6.45
CA ASN A 16 11.01 -3.93 6.63
C ASN A 16 9.63 -3.80 7.24
N LYS A 17 8.95 -4.90 7.51
CA LYS A 17 7.58 -4.92 8.05
C LYS A 17 6.62 -4.10 7.19
N ALA A 18 6.79 -4.20 5.87
CA ALA A 18 6.00 -3.43 4.90
C ALA A 18 4.52 -3.80 4.99
N GLU A 19 3.68 -2.80 5.20
CA GLU A 19 2.25 -3.01 5.36
C GLU A 19 1.44 -1.76 5.07
N ILE A 20 0.15 -1.96 4.79
CA ILE A 20 -0.84 -0.89 4.85
C ILE A 20 -1.94 -1.32 5.82
N ASN A 21 -2.55 -0.35 6.47
CA ASN A 21 -3.68 -0.57 7.37
C ASN A 21 -4.89 0.20 6.86
N LEU A 22 -5.97 -0.52 6.60
CA LEU A 22 -7.25 0.04 6.19
C LEU A 22 -8.27 -0.24 7.30
N THR A 23 -7.92 0.17 8.53
CA THR A 23 -8.71 -0.16 9.71
C THR A 23 -9.75 0.89 10.07
N ALA A 24 -9.68 2.06 9.44
CA ALA A 24 -10.66 3.09 9.66
C ALA A 24 -12.00 2.68 9.03
N GLU A 25 -13.09 3.13 9.66
CA GLU A 25 -14.42 2.84 9.15
C GLU A 25 -14.61 3.44 7.75
N MET A 26 -15.13 2.62 6.83
CA MET A 26 -15.41 3.09 5.47
C MET A 26 -16.62 4.01 5.50
N LYS A 27 -16.47 5.20 4.94
CA LYS A 27 -17.55 6.17 4.82
C LYS A 27 -17.64 6.64 3.38
N ASP A 28 -18.77 6.38 2.74
CA ASP A 28 -19.01 6.75 1.33
C ASP A 28 -17.94 6.18 0.38
N GLY A 29 -17.48 4.96 0.63
CA GLY A 29 -16.45 4.32 -0.18
C GLY A 29 -15.04 4.80 0.12
N LYS A 30 -14.87 5.69 1.10
CA LYS A 30 -13.58 6.26 1.46
C LYS A 30 -13.05 5.67 2.75
N ILE A 31 -11.79 5.31 2.76
CA ILE A 31 -11.10 4.77 3.93
C ILE A 31 -9.81 5.55 4.15
N ARG A 32 -9.62 6.05 5.37
CA ARG A 32 -8.32 6.57 5.77
C ARG A 32 -7.44 5.41 6.17
N GLY A 33 -6.19 5.45 5.73
CA GLY A 33 -5.28 4.37 6.03
C GLY A 33 -3.91 4.86 6.44
N THR A 34 -3.10 3.92 6.89
CA THR A 34 -1.70 4.15 7.21
C THR A 34 -0.86 3.13 6.48
N ALA A 35 0.41 3.46 6.27
CA ALA A 35 1.37 2.56 5.64
C ALA A 35 2.72 2.68 6.33
N PHE A 36 3.49 1.59 6.29
CA PHE A 36 4.82 1.54 6.85
C PHE A 36 5.70 0.72 5.93
N MET A 37 6.85 1.27 5.55
CA MET A 37 7.78 0.61 4.62
C MET A 37 9.20 0.55 5.19
N GLY A 38 9.30 0.48 6.52
CA GLY A 38 10.59 0.31 7.19
C GLY A 38 11.13 1.54 7.88
N CYS A 39 10.61 2.72 7.61
CA CYS A 39 11.11 3.96 8.22
C CYS A 39 9.97 4.86 8.70
N ASN A 40 9.38 5.63 7.80
CA ASN A 40 8.36 6.60 8.19
C ASN A 40 6.97 5.98 8.25
N ARG A 41 6.15 6.49 9.18
CA ARG A 41 4.73 6.19 9.17
C ARG A 41 4.07 7.12 8.17
N MET A 42 3.32 6.52 7.24
CA MET A 42 2.64 7.27 6.20
C MET A 42 1.14 7.24 6.43
N PHE A 43 0.47 8.29 5.94
CA PHE A 43 -0.98 8.45 6.03
C PHE A 43 -1.51 8.67 4.63
N PHE A 44 -2.69 8.14 4.35
CA PHE A 44 -3.29 8.33 3.03
C PHE A 44 -4.80 8.24 3.10
N ASN A 45 -5.45 8.73 2.04
CA ASN A 45 -6.87 8.55 1.83
C ASN A 45 -7.03 7.62 0.63
N SER A 46 -7.97 6.69 0.73
CA SER A 46 -8.30 5.80 -0.37
C SER A 46 -9.79 5.86 -0.64
N GLU A 47 -10.17 5.79 -1.91
CA GLU A 47 -11.55 5.74 -2.33
C GLU A 47 -11.73 4.55 -3.24
N PHE A 48 -12.53 3.58 -2.80
CA PHE A 48 -12.84 2.38 -3.56
C PHE A 48 -14.13 2.60 -4.33
N LYS A 49 -14.02 2.59 -5.65
CA LYS A 49 -15.12 2.89 -6.55
C LYS A 49 -15.63 1.63 -7.25
N SER A 50 -16.76 1.74 -7.93
CA SER A 50 -17.29 0.64 -8.73
C SER A 50 -16.31 0.24 -9.84
N LYS A 51 -16.49 -0.96 -10.40
CA LYS A 51 -15.66 -1.50 -11.47
C LYS A 51 -14.19 -1.68 -11.06
N ASN A 52 -13.96 -1.99 -9.79
CA ASN A 52 -12.63 -2.26 -9.25
C ASN A 52 -11.65 -1.09 -9.41
N LYS A 53 -12.15 0.13 -9.37
CA LYS A 53 -11.32 1.33 -9.42
C LYS A 53 -11.01 1.82 -8.02
N VAL A 54 -9.81 2.35 -7.84
CA VAL A 54 -9.38 2.93 -6.56
C VAL A 54 -8.66 4.26 -6.83
N LYS A 55 -8.80 5.19 -5.91
CA LYS A 55 -8.05 6.44 -5.94
C LYS A 55 -7.34 6.61 -4.62
N ILE A 56 -6.02 6.76 -4.70
CA ILE A 56 -5.18 7.03 -3.53
C ILE A 56 -4.79 8.50 -3.58
N SER A 57 -4.96 9.20 -2.46
CA SER A 57 -4.64 10.63 -2.40
C SER A 57 -4.21 11.03 -1.01
N GLY A 58 -3.68 12.25 -0.90
CA GLY A 58 -3.32 12.82 0.39
C GLY A 58 -2.24 12.06 1.13
N VAL A 59 -1.28 11.45 0.40
CA VAL A 59 -0.20 10.69 1.03
C VAL A 59 0.75 11.65 1.74
N GLY A 60 0.87 11.48 3.04
CA GLY A 60 1.81 12.23 3.88
C GLY A 60 2.59 11.28 4.75
N SER A 61 3.66 11.78 5.36
CA SER A 61 4.50 10.94 6.21
C SER A 61 5.22 11.75 7.26
N THR A 62 5.69 11.04 8.31
CA THR A 62 6.70 11.61 9.21
C THR A 62 8.00 11.80 8.41
N LEU A 63 8.88 12.67 8.91
CA LEU A 63 10.10 13.02 8.18
C LEU A 63 11.33 12.55 8.96
N MET A 64 11.55 11.24 8.95
CA MET A 64 12.73 10.63 9.55
C MET A 64 13.67 10.19 8.45
N ALA A 65 14.97 10.27 8.71
CA ALA A 65 15.98 9.75 7.80
C ALA A 65 16.48 8.40 8.31
N CYS A 66 16.34 7.38 7.49
CA CYS A 66 16.82 6.03 7.79
C CYS A 66 17.89 5.64 6.80
N GLN A 67 18.68 4.61 7.13
CA GLN A 67 19.76 4.18 6.26
C GLN A 67 19.25 3.66 4.90
N GLU A 68 18.13 2.96 4.91
CA GLU A 68 17.55 2.41 3.69
C GLU A 68 16.18 3.02 3.44
N MET A 69 16.11 3.86 2.42
CA MET A 69 14.88 4.55 2.04
C MET A 69 14.35 4.11 0.67
N GLU A 70 15.01 3.15 0.03
CA GLU A 70 14.65 2.77 -1.34
C GLU A 70 13.22 2.23 -1.44
N LEU A 71 12.85 1.34 -0.53
CA LEU A 71 11.50 0.76 -0.54
C LEU A 71 10.44 1.85 -0.31
N GLU A 72 10.64 2.70 0.70
CA GLU A 72 9.68 3.75 1.00
C GLU A 72 9.55 4.75 -0.16
N ASN A 73 10.67 5.18 -0.72
CA ASN A 73 10.65 6.16 -1.81
C ASN A 73 9.94 5.59 -3.05
N LYS A 74 10.21 4.34 -3.39
CA LYS A 74 9.54 3.69 -4.52
C LYS A 74 8.07 3.46 -4.24
N PHE A 75 7.72 3.07 -3.01
CA PHE A 75 6.34 2.87 -2.63
C PHE A 75 5.53 4.17 -2.77
N VAL A 76 6.03 5.27 -2.25
CA VAL A 76 5.32 6.55 -2.30
C VAL A 76 5.03 6.96 -3.75
N LYS A 77 6.03 6.80 -4.62
CA LYS A 77 5.85 7.14 -6.04
C LYS A 77 4.82 6.25 -6.73
N ALA A 78 4.83 4.95 -6.43
CA ALA A 78 3.94 4.01 -7.08
C ALA A 78 2.53 4.04 -6.50
N PHE A 79 2.41 4.27 -5.20
CA PHE A 79 1.14 4.14 -4.50
C PHE A 79 0.08 5.10 -5.04
N GLU A 80 0.44 6.34 -5.28
CA GLU A 80 -0.50 7.34 -5.81
C GLU A 80 -0.88 7.11 -7.27
N THR A 81 -0.14 6.26 -7.98
CA THR A 81 -0.46 5.94 -9.38
C THR A 81 -1.41 4.76 -9.51
N MET A 82 -1.70 4.05 -8.42
CA MET A 82 -2.61 2.90 -8.46
C MET A 82 -4.01 3.34 -8.78
N THR A 83 -4.61 2.71 -9.78
CA THR A 83 -5.93 3.09 -10.29
C THR A 83 -6.97 2.00 -10.13
N HIS A 84 -6.55 0.77 -9.90
CA HIS A 84 -7.44 -0.38 -9.82
C HIS A 84 -7.07 -1.27 -8.66
N TYR A 85 -8.03 -2.08 -8.21
CA TYR A 85 -7.78 -3.07 -7.18
C TYR A 85 -8.52 -4.36 -7.51
N LYS A 86 -8.04 -5.45 -6.94
CA LYS A 86 -8.77 -6.72 -6.95
C LYS A 86 -8.54 -7.43 -5.63
N ILE A 87 -9.53 -8.17 -5.18
CA ILE A 87 -9.46 -8.96 -3.97
C ILE A 87 -9.64 -10.42 -4.37
N GLU A 88 -8.65 -11.25 -4.06
CA GLU A 88 -8.67 -12.67 -4.34
C GLU A 88 -8.34 -13.42 -3.05
N GLY A 89 -9.38 -14.05 -2.44
CA GLY A 89 -9.20 -14.68 -1.14
C GLY A 89 -8.80 -13.66 -0.10
N HIS A 90 -7.62 -13.80 0.46
CA HIS A 90 -7.11 -12.92 1.51
C HIS A 90 -6.06 -11.94 0.99
N PHE A 91 -5.96 -11.81 -0.33
CA PHE A 91 -5.01 -10.91 -0.97
C PHE A 91 -5.71 -9.70 -1.58
N LEU A 92 -5.13 -8.53 -1.33
CA LEU A 92 -5.51 -7.30 -2.01
C LEU A 92 -4.38 -6.94 -2.97
N THR A 93 -4.71 -6.77 -4.24
CA THR A 93 -3.74 -6.30 -5.25
C THR A 93 -4.17 -4.94 -5.74
N LEU A 94 -3.25 -3.97 -5.70
CA LEU A 94 -3.42 -2.67 -6.32
C LEU A 94 -2.58 -2.67 -7.61
N TYR A 95 -3.14 -2.13 -8.68
CA TYR A 95 -2.41 -2.09 -9.95
C TYR A 95 -2.79 -0.84 -10.75
N ASP A 96 -1.95 -0.51 -11.72
CA ASP A 96 -2.18 0.61 -12.63
C ASP A 96 -2.25 0.12 -14.07
N GLU A 97 -2.39 1.06 -15.00
CA GLU A 97 -2.54 0.74 -16.42
C GLU A 97 -1.22 0.31 -17.08
N LYS A 98 -0.09 0.43 -16.37
CA LYS A 98 1.23 0.11 -16.89
C LYS A 98 1.78 -1.20 -16.33
N ASP A 99 0.91 -2.05 -15.79
CA ASP A 99 1.25 -3.35 -15.19
C ASP A 99 2.10 -3.25 -13.93
N ASN A 100 2.18 -2.07 -13.31
CA ASN A 100 2.76 -1.97 -11.97
C ASN A 100 1.74 -2.48 -10.97
N GLU A 101 2.18 -3.31 -10.04
CA GLU A 101 1.28 -3.84 -9.01
C GLU A 101 1.96 -3.98 -7.66
N MET A 102 1.15 -3.98 -6.62
CA MET A 102 1.58 -4.29 -5.28
C MET A 102 0.52 -5.16 -4.62
N LYS A 103 0.97 -6.17 -3.89
CA LYS A 103 0.08 -7.18 -3.33
C LYS A 103 0.24 -7.25 -1.81
N PHE A 104 -0.89 -7.32 -1.13
CA PHE A 104 -0.95 -7.36 0.33
C PHE A 104 -1.74 -8.58 0.80
N LEU A 105 -1.30 -9.17 1.89
CA LEU A 105 -2.01 -10.25 2.57
C LEU A 105 -2.71 -9.67 3.80
N ALA A 106 -3.95 -10.09 4.03
CA ALA A 106 -4.71 -9.66 5.20
C ALA A 106 -3.98 -10.05 6.49
N ALA A 107 -3.95 -9.13 7.46
CA ALA A 107 -3.17 -9.31 8.68
C ALA A 107 -3.61 -10.48 9.55
N ASP A 108 -4.88 -10.81 9.52
CA ASP A 108 -5.44 -11.91 10.31
C ASP A 108 -5.20 -13.30 9.69
N TRP A 109 -4.41 -13.37 8.64
CA TRP A 109 -4.08 -14.60 7.93
C TRP A 109 -2.58 -14.91 7.90
N ASP A 110 -1.83 -14.35 8.80
CA ASP A 110 -0.40 -14.65 8.92
C ASP A 110 -0.17 -16.06 9.48
#